data_f68c563dd22f561d1d4d85bd608df0bd
#
_entry.id   f68c563dd22f561d1d4d85bd608df0bd
#
_cell.length_a   1.000
_cell.length_b   1.000
_cell.length_c   1.000
_cell.angle_alpha   90.00
_cell.angle_beta   90.00
_cell.angle_gamma   90.00
#
_symmetry.space_group_name_H-M   'P 1'
#
loop_
_entity.id
_entity.type
_entity.pdbx_description
1 polymer ?
#
loop_
_entity_poly.entity_id
_entity_poly.type
_entity_poly.pdbx_seq_one_letter_code
_entity_poly.pdbx_strand_id
1 'polypeptide(L)'
;MMALINIMLKTIDKNLRKLYNFSGFIASVFLIFVAVFILIGISSRIFGFYIRGLAEYSGYCMAAASFFALAYTFVEGGPIRITLFLEKVSKTKKIFLEKWCLIIATYFSGYLAYYFIKMLIISYKFQERSEGADEILIWIPQTSVALGSTIFFICVSHQLILKIFKKND
;
A
#
# COMPACT_ATOMS: atom_id res chain seq x y z
N MET A 1 16.08 16.62 26.88
CA MET A 1 16.25 15.52 25.93
C MET A 1 14.92 14.87 25.53
N MET A 2 14.05 14.42 26.42
CA MET A 2 12.73 13.85 26.11
C MET A 2 11.77 14.80 25.37
N ALA A 3 11.73 16.09 25.71
CA ALA A 3 10.85 17.07 25.05
C ALA A 3 11.23 17.29 23.58
N LEU A 4 12.52 17.32 23.25
CA LEU A 4 13.01 17.43 21.87
C LEU A 4 12.65 16.18 21.03
N ILE A 5 12.79 14.99 21.60
CA ILE A 5 12.40 13.73 20.95
C ILE A 5 10.90 13.72 20.65
N ASN A 6 10.05 14.17 21.59
CA ASN A 6 8.61 14.25 21.39
C ASN A 6 8.20 15.27 20.30
N ILE A 7 8.89 16.41 20.20
CA ILE A 7 8.65 17.42 19.15
C ILE A 7 9.06 16.85 17.79
N MET A 8 10.21 16.20 17.70
CA MET A 8 10.66 15.57 16.45
C MET A 8 9.71 14.45 16.00
N LEU A 9 9.28 13.57 16.89
CA LEU A 9 8.32 12.51 16.59
C LEU A 9 6.99 13.07 16.11
N LYS A 10 6.51 14.17 16.70
CA LYS A 10 5.26 14.82 16.30
C LYS A 10 5.35 15.47 14.91
N THR A 11 6.50 16.03 14.57
CA THR A 11 6.74 16.62 13.23
C THR A 11 6.85 15.54 12.16
N ILE A 12 7.55 14.45 12.45
CA ILE A 12 7.67 13.28 11.58
C ILE A 12 6.28 12.65 11.35
N ASP A 13 5.49 12.44 12.40
CA ASP A 13 4.12 11.90 12.31
C ASP A 13 3.26 12.77 11.40
N LYS A 14 3.30 14.10 11.53
CA LYS A 14 2.54 15.03 10.70
C LYS A 14 2.90 14.92 9.21
N ASN A 15 4.19 14.79 8.89
CA ASN A 15 4.65 14.69 7.50
C ASN A 15 4.33 13.32 6.90
N LEU A 16 4.48 12.25 7.66
CA LEU A 16 4.16 10.90 7.22
C LEU A 16 2.64 10.72 7.02
N ARG A 17 1.80 11.32 7.86
CA ARG A 17 0.34 11.32 7.64
C ARG A 17 -0.05 12.01 6.34
N LYS A 18 0.62 13.10 5.95
CA LYS A 18 0.41 13.72 4.63
C LYS A 18 0.76 12.77 3.49
N LEU A 19 1.86 12.03 3.62
CA LEU A 19 2.26 11.02 2.63
C LEU A 19 1.21 9.90 2.51
N TYR A 20 0.67 9.41 3.63
CA TYR A 20 -0.36 8.36 3.61
C TYR A 20 -1.67 8.85 3.00
N ASN A 21 -2.09 10.08 3.33
CA ASN A 21 -3.28 10.69 2.73
C ASN A 21 -3.10 10.91 1.23
N PHE A 22 -1.92 11.35 0.80
CA PHE A 22 -1.59 11.50 -0.61
C PHE A 22 -1.60 10.16 -1.35
N SER A 23 -1.07 9.11 -0.72
CA SER A 23 -1.14 7.74 -1.24
C SER A 23 -2.59 7.27 -1.40
N GLY A 24 -3.46 7.53 -0.42
CA GLY A 24 -4.89 7.25 -0.51
C GLY A 24 -5.60 8.02 -1.63
N PHE A 25 -5.22 9.28 -1.85
CA PHE A 25 -5.74 10.06 -2.98
C PHE A 25 -5.32 9.45 -4.33
N ILE A 26 -4.06 9.06 -4.49
CA ILE A 26 -3.57 8.35 -5.69
C ILE A 26 -4.35 7.06 -5.91
N ALA A 27 -4.59 6.28 -4.85
CA ALA A 27 -5.38 5.05 -4.93
C ALA A 27 -6.80 5.31 -5.46
N SER A 28 -7.45 6.39 -4.99
CA SER A 28 -8.79 6.77 -5.44
C SER A 28 -8.82 7.14 -6.93
N VAL A 29 -7.79 7.84 -7.41
CA VAL A 29 -7.64 8.19 -8.83
C VAL A 29 -7.51 6.92 -9.68
N PHE A 30 -6.68 5.96 -9.26
CA PHE A 30 -6.55 4.68 -9.98
C PHE A 30 -7.85 3.87 -9.97
N LEU A 31 -8.64 3.90 -8.90
CA LEU A 31 -9.97 3.26 -8.88
C LEU A 31 -10.93 3.89 -9.88
N ILE A 32 -10.89 5.22 -10.06
CA ILE A 32 -11.67 5.90 -11.10
C ILE A 32 -11.24 5.41 -12.48
N PHE A 33 -9.94 5.27 -12.75
CA PHE A 33 -9.45 4.73 -14.02
C PHE A 33 -9.90 3.28 -14.24
N VAL A 34 -9.93 2.43 -13.22
CA VAL A 34 -10.50 1.08 -13.32
C VAL A 34 -11.94 1.14 -13.79
N ALA A 35 -12.77 1.97 -13.15
CA ALA A 35 -14.18 2.13 -13.53
C ALA A 35 -14.33 2.61 -14.99
N VAL A 36 -13.53 3.61 -15.39
CA VAL A 36 -13.53 4.15 -16.75
C VAL A 36 -13.14 3.07 -17.77
N PHE A 37 -12.08 2.31 -17.54
CA PHE A 37 -11.67 1.23 -18.46
C PHE A 37 -12.72 0.13 -18.60
N ILE A 38 -13.38 -0.24 -17.49
CA ILE A 38 -14.46 -1.22 -17.51
C ILE A 38 -15.65 -0.68 -18.33
N LEU A 39 -16.06 0.58 -18.12
CA LEU A 39 -17.15 1.20 -18.88
C LEU A 39 -16.83 1.30 -20.37
N ILE A 40 -15.61 1.68 -20.73
CA ILE A 40 -15.14 1.70 -22.13
C ILE A 40 -15.20 0.29 -22.70
N GLY A 41 -14.76 -0.73 -21.95
CA GLY A 41 -14.80 -2.13 -22.38
C GLY A 41 -16.21 -2.65 -22.63
N ILE A 42 -17.17 -2.29 -21.78
CA ILE A 42 -18.59 -2.63 -21.99
C ILE A 42 -19.14 -1.91 -23.22
N SER A 43 -18.90 -0.60 -23.30
CA SER A 43 -19.38 0.21 -24.43
C SER A 43 -18.82 -0.29 -25.77
N SER A 44 -17.54 -0.62 -25.83
CA SER A 44 -16.90 -1.14 -27.04
C SER A 44 -17.57 -2.43 -27.55
N ARG A 45 -17.97 -3.31 -26.64
CA ARG A 45 -18.69 -4.56 -27.00
C ARG A 45 -20.09 -4.28 -27.54
N ILE A 46 -20.80 -3.30 -26.96
CA ILE A 46 -22.15 -2.91 -27.42
C ILE A 46 -22.08 -2.32 -28.84
N PHE A 47 -21.05 -1.49 -29.12
CA PHE A 47 -20.86 -0.89 -30.41
C PHE A 47 -20.14 -1.77 -31.43
N GLY A 48 -19.78 -3.01 -31.06
CA GLY A 48 -19.21 -4.00 -31.99
C GLY A 48 -17.74 -3.76 -32.37
N PHE A 49 -16.99 -2.93 -31.63
CA PHE A 49 -15.55 -2.77 -31.81
C PHE A 49 -14.74 -3.30 -30.63
N TYR A 50 -13.53 -3.79 -30.93
CA TYR A 50 -12.65 -4.38 -29.93
C TYR A 50 -11.44 -3.47 -29.69
N ILE A 51 -11.23 -3.11 -28.41
CA ILE A 51 -10.05 -2.37 -27.98
C ILE A 51 -9.12 -3.34 -27.25
N ARG A 52 -7.91 -3.53 -27.80
CA ARG A 52 -6.90 -4.42 -27.21
C ARG A 52 -6.38 -3.85 -25.89
N GLY A 53 -6.09 -4.73 -24.93
CA GLY A 53 -5.40 -4.36 -23.69
C GLY A 53 -6.24 -3.70 -22.61
N LEU A 54 -7.54 -3.44 -22.80
CA LEU A 54 -8.38 -2.77 -21.80
C LEU A 54 -8.48 -3.54 -20.47
N ALA A 55 -8.53 -4.86 -20.55
CA ALA A 55 -8.58 -5.72 -19.37
C ALA A 55 -7.27 -5.65 -18.59
N GLU A 56 -6.14 -5.69 -19.29
CA GLU A 56 -4.80 -5.57 -18.75
C GLU A 56 -4.59 -4.21 -18.09
N TYR A 57 -4.96 -3.09 -18.75
CA TYR A 57 -4.88 -1.74 -18.16
C TYR A 57 -5.74 -1.61 -16.90
N SER A 58 -6.95 -2.16 -16.89
CA SER A 58 -7.79 -2.14 -15.69
C SER A 58 -7.15 -2.95 -14.55
N GLY A 59 -6.51 -4.07 -14.86
CA GLY A 59 -5.76 -4.89 -13.90
C GLY A 59 -4.56 -4.14 -13.29
N TYR A 60 -3.78 -3.43 -14.11
CA TYR A 60 -2.65 -2.61 -13.64
C TYR A 60 -3.11 -1.47 -12.74
N CYS A 61 -4.18 -0.78 -13.11
CA CYS A 61 -4.77 0.27 -12.29
C CYS A 61 -5.32 -0.28 -10.98
N MET A 62 -5.93 -1.48 -10.99
CA MET A 62 -6.43 -2.13 -9.78
C MET A 62 -5.30 -2.52 -8.84
N ALA A 63 -4.19 -3.06 -9.37
CA ALA A 63 -3.01 -3.35 -8.58
C ALA A 63 -2.42 -2.06 -7.96
N ALA A 64 -2.25 -1.00 -8.75
CA ALA A 64 -1.78 0.30 -8.27
C ALA A 64 -2.67 0.84 -7.15
N ALA A 65 -4.00 0.88 -7.37
CA ALA A 65 -4.97 1.33 -6.38
C ALA A 65 -4.85 0.55 -5.06
N SER A 66 -4.76 -0.77 -5.14
CA SER A 66 -4.66 -1.65 -3.97
C SER A 66 -3.41 -1.35 -3.14
N PHE A 67 -2.23 -1.27 -3.78
CA PHE A 67 -0.98 -1.03 -3.06
C PHE A 67 -0.86 0.38 -2.49
N PHE A 68 -1.33 1.41 -3.20
CA PHE A 68 -1.35 2.77 -2.67
C PHE A 68 -2.38 2.95 -1.55
N ALA A 69 -3.48 2.21 -1.56
CA ALA A 69 -4.48 2.26 -0.49
C ALA A 69 -4.00 1.63 0.83
N LEU A 70 -3.05 0.66 0.80
CA LEU A 70 -2.63 -0.09 1.98
C LEU A 70 -2.17 0.80 3.14
N ALA A 71 -1.34 1.80 2.87
CA ALA A 71 -0.81 2.69 3.90
C ALA A 71 -1.91 3.58 4.51
N TYR A 72 -2.79 4.12 3.66
CA TYR A 72 -3.92 4.94 4.09
C TYR A 72 -4.90 4.14 4.94
N THR A 73 -5.35 2.98 4.45
CA THR A 73 -6.30 2.13 5.15
C THR A 73 -5.75 1.56 6.46
N PHE A 74 -4.44 1.32 6.52
CA PHE A 74 -3.79 0.86 7.74
C PHE A 74 -3.82 1.92 8.84
N VAL A 75 -3.66 3.20 8.49
CA VAL A 75 -3.66 4.32 9.46
C VAL A 75 -5.08 4.72 9.85
N GLU A 76 -5.99 4.87 8.87
CA GLU A 76 -7.36 5.34 9.11
C GLU A 76 -8.28 4.22 9.61
N GLY A 77 -8.14 3.02 9.06
CA GLY A 77 -8.98 1.87 9.44
C GLY A 77 -8.61 1.25 10.79
N GLY A 78 -7.46 1.61 11.34
CA GLY A 78 -6.90 1.01 12.54
C GLY A 78 -6.88 -0.51 12.50
N PRO A 79 -6.32 -1.18 13.46
CA PRO A 79 -6.37 -2.63 13.55
C PRO A 79 -7.72 -3.13 14.10
N ILE A 80 -8.86 -2.69 13.52
CA ILE A 80 -10.23 -3.02 13.98
C ILE A 80 -10.40 -4.53 14.17
N ARG A 81 -9.84 -5.33 13.25
CA ARG A 81 -9.92 -6.81 13.33
C ARG A 81 -9.11 -7.37 14.49
N ILE A 82 -8.01 -6.73 14.83
CA ILE A 82 -7.16 -7.13 15.96
C ILE A 82 -7.85 -6.71 17.27
N THR A 83 -8.52 -5.56 17.32
CA THR A 83 -9.20 -5.08 18.53
C THR A 83 -10.35 -6.00 18.96
N LEU A 84 -11.14 -6.53 18.03
CA LEU A 84 -12.22 -7.46 18.33
C LEU A 84 -11.74 -8.76 19.02
N PHE A 85 -10.59 -9.30 18.59
CA PHE A 85 -9.97 -10.44 19.26
C PHE A 85 -9.33 -10.07 20.60
N LEU A 86 -8.79 -8.86 20.70
CA LEU A 86 -8.07 -8.38 21.87
C LEU A 86 -8.97 -7.86 22.99
N GLU A 87 -10.25 -7.58 22.73
CA GLU A 87 -11.23 -7.19 23.75
C GLU A 87 -11.46 -8.28 24.80
N LYS A 88 -11.27 -9.56 24.44
CA LYS A 88 -11.38 -10.69 25.37
C LYS A 88 -10.10 -11.01 26.15
N VAL A 89 -9.03 -10.25 25.95
CA VAL A 89 -7.71 -10.53 26.53
C VAL A 89 -7.31 -9.44 27.54
N SER A 90 -6.63 -9.83 28.64
CA SER A 90 -6.09 -8.93 29.67
C SER A 90 -5.24 -7.81 29.06
N LYS A 91 -5.32 -6.57 29.62
CA LYS A 91 -4.61 -5.36 29.11
C LYS A 91 -3.12 -5.59 28.84
N THR A 92 -2.43 -6.30 29.71
CA THR A 92 -1.00 -6.58 29.57
C THR A 92 -0.70 -7.50 28.36
N LYS A 93 -1.50 -8.55 28.18
CA LYS A 93 -1.37 -9.46 27.04
C LYS A 93 -1.75 -8.78 25.72
N LYS A 94 -2.71 -7.87 25.74
CA LYS A 94 -3.12 -7.07 24.58
C LYS A 94 -1.94 -6.25 24.03
N ILE A 95 -1.25 -5.50 24.87
CA ILE A 95 -0.10 -4.68 24.47
C ILE A 95 1.03 -5.55 23.90
N PHE A 96 1.28 -6.69 24.50
CA PHE A 96 2.29 -7.63 24.01
C PHE A 96 1.93 -8.19 22.63
N LEU A 97 0.69 -8.66 22.43
CA LEU A 97 0.22 -9.17 21.15
C LEU A 97 0.28 -8.10 20.05
N GLU A 98 -0.17 -6.88 20.33
CA GLU A 98 -0.14 -5.79 19.36
C GLU A 98 1.29 -5.46 18.90
N LYS A 99 2.27 -5.45 19.81
CA LYS A 99 3.68 -5.24 19.46
C LYS A 99 4.21 -6.38 18.60
N TRP A 100 3.92 -7.63 18.94
CA TRP A 100 4.30 -8.80 18.16
C TRP A 100 3.70 -8.79 16.75
N CYS A 101 2.40 -8.48 16.63
CA CYS A 101 1.75 -8.33 15.32
C CYS A 101 2.41 -7.25 14.46
N LEU A 102 2.77 -6.10 15.06
CA LEU A 102 3.45 -5.02 14.33
C LEU A 102 4.87 -5.41 13.91
N ILE A 103 5.61 -6.15 14.72
CA ILE A 103 6.95 -6.67 14.37
C ILE A 103 6.84 -7.60 13.17
N ILE A 104 5.93 -8.57 13.22
CA ILE A 104 5.70 -9.52 12.14
C ILE A 104 5.25 -8.78 10.87
N ALA A 105 4.30 -7.84 10.99
CA ALA A 105 3.82 -7.04 9.88
C ALA A 105 4.95 -6.18 9.25
N THR A 106 5.84 -5.61 10.06
CA THR A 106 7.01 -4.87 9.58
C THR A 106 7.97 -5.77 8.81
N TYR A 107 8.24 -6.98 9.31
CA TYR A 107 9.09 -7.94 8.62
C TYR A 107 8.52 -8.33 7.26
N PHE A 108 7.24 -8.72 7.21
CA PHE A 108 6.59 -9.11 5.95
C PHE A 108 6.45 -7.96 4.96
N SER A 109 6.08 -6.76 5.41
CA SER A 109 5.98 -5.60 4.53
C SER A 109 7.35 -5.17 3.96
N GLY A 110 8.42 -5.28 4.77
CA GLY A 110 9.79 -5.02 4.30
C GLY A 110 10.27 -6.06 3.28
N TYR A 111 9.98 -7.35 3.54
CA TYR A 111 10.26 -8.43 2.60
C TYR A 111 9.54 -8.20 1.26
N LEU A 112 8.26 -7.84 1.32
CA LEU A 112 7.42 -7.59 0.16
C LEU A 112 7.96 -6.39 -0.66
N ALA A 113 8.28 -5.28 -0.01
CA ALA A 113 8.85 -4.10 -0.66
C ALA A 113 10.20 -4.41 -1.34
N TYR A 114 11.08 -5.17 -0.67
CA TYR A 114 12.35 -5.58 -1.23
C TYR A 114 12.20 -6.39 -2.53
N TYR A 115 11.29 -7.38 -2.53
CA TYR A 115 11.09 -8.23 -3.71
C TYR A 115 10.40 -7.49 -4.85
N PHE A 116 9.48 -6.58 -4.58
CA PHE A 116 8.86 -5.76 -5.64
C PHE A 116 9.87 -4.78 -6.26
N ILE A 117 10.74 -4.17 -5.47
CA ILE A 117 11.82 -3.34 -6.00
C ILE A 117 12.79 -4.18 -6.84
N LYS A 118 13.17 -5.37 -6.35
CA LYS A 118 14.05 -6.28 -7.09
C LYS A 118 13.41 -6.71 -8.42
N MET A 119 12.14 -7.07 -8.42
CA MET A 119 11.38 -7.44 -9.61
C MET A 119 11.32 -6.28 -10.61
N LEU A 120 11.03 -5.07 -10.16
CA LEU A 120 11.04 -3.85 -10.97
C LEU A 120 12.40 -3.64 -11.67
N ILE A 121 13.50 -3.76 -10.91
CA ILE A 121 14.86 -3.57 -11.44
C ILE A 121 15.18 -4.63 -12.51
N ILE A 122 14.78 -5.88 -12.29
CA ILE A 122 14.99 -6.98 -13.23
C ILE A 122 14.19 -6.73 -14.50
N SER A 123 12.90 -6.46 -14.41
CA SER A 123 12.04 -6.20 -15.56
C SER A 123 12.48 -4.95 -16.34
N TYR A 124 12.99 -3.92 -15.65
CA TYR A 124 13.59 -2.75 -16.31
C TYR A 124 14.87 -3.11 -17.07
N LYS A 125 15.76 -3.90 -16.47
CA LYS A 125 17.04 -4.29 -17.08
C LYS A 125 16.86 -5.18 -18.32
N PHE A 126 15.90 -6.10 -18.27
CA PHE A 126 15.63 -7.03 -19.37
C PHE A 126 14.59 -6.51 -20.37
N GLN A 127 14.03 -5.31 -20.13
CA GLN A 127 13.00 -4.71 -20.98
C GLN A 127 11.83 -5.68 -21.24
N GLU A 128 11.44 -6.40 -20.18
CA GLU A 128 10.37 -7.39 -20.24
C GLU A 128 9.05 -6.74 -20.68
N ARG A 129 8.36 -7.43 -21.59
CA ARG A 129 7.05 -7.00 -22.07
C ARG A 129 5.95 -7.91 -21.54
N SER A 130 4.76 -7.34 -21.40
CA SER A 130 3.56 -8.08 -21.03
C SER A 130 3.27 -9.17 -22.07
N GLU A 131 2.90 -10.36 -21.61
CA GLU A 131 2.39 -11.44 -22.46
C GLU A 131 0.94 -11.18 -22.92
N GLY A 132 0.32 -10.13 -22.41
CA GLY A 132 -1.03 -9.72 -22.76
C GLY A 132 -1.13 -9.07 -24.13
N ALA A 133 -2.36 -8.73 -24.52
CA ALA A 133 -2.64 -8.10 -25.81
C ALA A 133 -2.08 -6.66 -25.93
N ASP A 134 -1.62 -6.06 -24.85
CA ASP A 134 -1.12 -4.69 -24.76
C ASP A 134 0.37 -4.55 -25.07
N GLU A 135 1.16 -5.64 -24.95
CA GLU A 135 2.62 -5.68 -25.16
C GLU A 135 3.42 -4.55 -24.42
N ILE A 136 2.86 -4.02 -23.34
CA ILE A 136 3.48 -2.94 -22.56
C ILE A 136 4.73 -3.46 -21.84
N LEU A 137 5.68 -2.56 -21.59
CA LEU A 137 6.81 -2.81 -20.70
C LEU A 137 6.33 -3.01 -19.26
N ILE A 138 6.52 -4.21 -18.70
CA ILE A 138 5.98 -4.63 -17.41
C ILE A 138 6.50 -3.76 -16.25
N TRP A 139 7.71 -3.22 -16.37
CA TRP A 139 8.27 -2.36 -15.33
C TRP A 139 7.41 -1.10 -15.05
N ILE A 140 6.62 -0.62 -16.05
CA ILE A 140 5.77 0.56 -15.88
C ILE A 140 4.69 0.33 -14.81
N PRO A 141 3.79 -0.67 -14.91
CA PRO A 141 2.83 -0.96 -13.84
C PRO A 141 3.50 -1.44 -12.53
N GLN A 142 4.64 -2.14 -12.61
CA GLN A 142 5.39 -2.57 -11.43
C GLN A 142 5.91 -1.41 -10.59
N THR A 143 6.17 -0.22 -11.17
CA THR A 143 6.58 0.97 -10.39
C THR A 143 5.54 1.35 -9.36
N SER A 144 4.25 1.29 -9.71
CA SER A 144 3.15 1.62 -8.80
C SER A 144 3.09 0.66 -7.61
N VAL A 145 3.29 -0.63 -7.85
CA VAL A 145 3.30 -1.68 -6.83
C VAL A 145 4.52 -1.54 -5.91
N ALA A 146 5.70 -1.30 -6.47
CA ALA A 146 6.93 -1.09 -5.72
C ALA A 146 6.87 0.17 -4.84
N LEU A 147 6.34 1.28 -5.36
CA LEU A 147 6.15 2.51 -4.60
C LEU A 147 5.10 2.33 -3.49
N GLY A 148 3.93 1.77 -3.81
CA GLY A 148 2.88 1.54 -2.84
C GLY A 148 3.31 0.61 -1.70
N SER A 149 4.01 -0.49 -2.00
CA SER A 149 4.56 -1.41 -0.99
C SER A 149 5.64 -0.75 -0.11
N THR A 150 6.47 0.12 -0.69
CA THR A 150 7.48 0.88 0.06
C THR A 150 6.83 1.87 1.03
N ILE A 151 5.81 2.61 0.58
CA ILE A 151 5.04 3.53 1.44
C ILE A 151 4.36 2.73 2.56
N PHE A 152 3.82 1.55 2.26
CA PHE A 152 3.22 0.68 3.26
C PHE A 152 4.24 0.19 4.30
N PHE A 153 5.43 -0.23 3.87
CA PHE A 153 6.52 -0.61 4.79
C PHE A 153 6.92 0.54 5.71
N ILE A 154 7.06 1.76 5.17
CA ILE A 154 7.33 2.97 5.97
C ILE A 154 6.20 3.20 6.99
N CYS A 155 4.95 3.03 6.57
CA CYS A 155 3.78 3.20 7.43
C CYS A 155 3.78 2.22 8.61
N VAL A 156 3.96 0.93 8.35
CA VAL A 156 3.96 -0.10 9.40
C VAL A 156 5.13 0.09 10.36
N SER A 157 6.33 0.39 9.83
CA SER A 157 7.53 0.69 10.63
C SER A 157 7.33 1.91 11.52
N HIS A 158 6.71 2.97 11.00
CA HIS A 158 6.38 4.16 11.76
C HIS A 158 5.41 3.87 12.91
N GLN A 159 4.36 3.08 12.66
CA GLN A 159 3.42 2.67 13.71
C GLN A 159 4.08 1.80 14.79
N LEU A 160 5.01 0.93 14.41
CA LEU A 160 5.81 0.14 15.36
C LEU A 160 6.66 1.04 16.25
N ILE A 161 7.36 2.02 15.66
CA ILE A 161 8.19 2.98 16.39
C ILE A 161 7.33 3.78 17.38
N LEU A 162 6.20 4.34 16.95
CA LEU A 162 5.29 5.06 17.82
C LEU A 162 4.80 4.20 18.98
N LYS A 163 4.50 2.91 18.75
CA LYS A 163 4.02 2.00 19.77
C LYS A 163 5.10 1.55 20.77
N ILE A 164 6.37 1.57 20.35
CA ILE A 164 7.51 1.27 21.24
C ILE A 164 7.85 2.48 22.11
N PHE A 165 7.90 3.69 21.52
CA PHE A 165 8.34 4.90 22.20
C PHE A 165 7.21 5.62 22.96
N LYS A 166 5.95 5.48 22.55
CA LYS A 166 4.81 5.98 23.30
C LYS A 166 4.60 5.06 24.50
N LYS A 167 5.33 5.35 25.60
CA LYS A 167 5.18 4.69 26.89
C LYS A 167 3.73 4.83 27.34
N ASN A 168 3.11 3.72 27.70
CA ASN A 168 1.74 3.65 28.19
C ASN A 168 1.49 4.73 29.26
N ASP A 169 0.69 5.72 28.93
CA ASP A 169 -0.10 6.46 29.91
C ASP A 169 -1.45 5.76 30.07
#